data_503081685dad19674300aa7f4f828fb2
#
_entry.id   503081685dad19674300aa7f4f828fb2
#
_cell.length_a   1.000
_cell.length_b   1.000
_cell.length_c   1.000
_cell.angle_alpha   90.00
_cell.angle_beta   90.00
_cell.angle_gamma   90.00
#
_symmetry.space_group_name_H-M   'P 1'
#
loop_
_entity.id
_entity.type
_entity.pdbx_description
1 polymer ?
#
loop_
_entity_poly.entity_id
_entity_poly.type
_entity_poly.pdbx_seq_one_letter_code
_entity_poly.pdbx_strand_id
1 'polypeptide(L)'
;MFKEARDYNKFKWEDLGDIKTGRPNLGLTVPVLAYRLLQYTIRDIMITELGVDKANEIIIKAGRLAGAQFCQNMLDQGLDFNEFVSQLQKVLREHTIGILRIEKADLDNMIFTLTVEEDLDCSGLPFTDEVVCQYDEGFIAGILETYTGRSFQAKEIDCWASGDRVCRFDVRMLKNAK
;
A
#
# COMPACT_ATOMS: atom_id res chain seq x y z
N MET A 1 -29.27 5.69 21.41
CA MET A 1 -28.14 5.85 20.51
C MET A 1 -28.52 5.15 19.20
N PHE A 2 -28.91 5.90 18.18
CA PHE A 2 -29.31 5.32 16.90
C PHE A 2 -28.04 4.87 16.17
N LYS A 3 -27.97 3.59 15.79
CA LYS A 3 -26.90 3.09 14.91
C LYS A 3 -27.14 3.70 13.53
N GLU A 4 -26.29 4.62 13.10
CA GLU A 4 -26.25 5.00 11.68
C GLU A 4 -25.95 3.75 10.85
N ALA A 5 -26.73 3.52 9.79
CA ALA A 5 -26.46 2.43 8.88
C ALA A 5 -25.14 2.73 8.14
N ARG A 6 -24.16 1.84 8.27
CA ARG A 6 -22.89 1.98 7.54
C ARG A 6 -23.16 1.83 6.03
N ASP A 7 -22.66 2.77 5.24
CA ASP A 7 -22.60 2.62 3.79
C ASP A 7 -21.46 1.60 3.46
N TYR A 8 -21.84 0.32 3.32
CA TYR A 8 -20.89 -0.76 3.08
C TYR A 8 -20.15 -0.68 1.72
N ASN A 9 -20.54 0.25 0.84
CA ASN A 9 -19.97 0.33 -0.49
C ASN A 9 -18.81 1.32 -0.61
N LYS A 10 -18.49 2.06 0.46
CA LYS A 10 -17.42 3.06 0.43
C LYS A 10 -16.69 3.09 1.77
N PHE A 11 -15.46 2.58 1.80
CA PHE A 11 -14.56 2.74 2.94
C PHE A 11 -14.20 4.21 3.13
N LYS A 12 -14.24 4.68 4.37
CA LYS A 12 -13.78 6.00 4.79
C LYS A 12 -12.78 5.85 5.93
N TRP A 13 -11.91 6.84 6.10
CA TRP A 13 -10.91 6.83 7.17
C TRP A 13 -11.55 6.69 8.57
N GLU A 14 -12.70 7.31 8.78
CA GLU A 14 -13.47 7.24 10.03
C GLU A 14 -13.95 5.82 10.35
N ASP A 15 -14.05 4.93 9.36
CA ASP A 15 -14.40 3.52 9.56
C ASP A 15 -13.34 2.75 10.36
N LEU A 16 -12.10 3.28 10.46
CA LEU A 16 -11.07 2.74 11.35
C LEU A 16 -11.41 2.94 12.83
N GLY A 17 -12.29 3.88 13.15
CA GLY A 17 -12.78 4.16 14.49
C GLY A 17 -11.72 4.81 15.42
N ASP A 18 -12.11 5.02 16.67
CA ASP A 18 -11.21 5.51 17.71
C ASP A 18 -10.49 4.32 18.39
N ILE A 19 -9.39 3.91 17.76
CA ILE A 19 -8.59 2.77 18.22
C ILE A 19 -8.02 3.04 19.62
N LYS A 20 -7.62 4.28 19.91
CA LYS A 20 -7.04 4.66 21.19
C LYS A 20 -8.03 4.45 22.35
N THR A 21 -9.27 4.89 22.16
CA THR A 21 -10.34 4.68 23.14
C THR A 21 -10.77 3.21 23.20
N GLY A 22 -10.82 2.51 22.05
CA GLY A 22 -11.23 1.12 21.98
C GLY A 22 -10.21 0.11 22.52
N ARG A 23 -8.90 0.48 22.54
CA ARG A 23 -7.80 -0.39 22.96
C ARG A 23 -6.89 0.25 24.02
N PRO A 24 -7.42 0.70 25.17
CA PRO A 24 -6.66 1.48 26.14
C PRO A 24 -5.48 0.70 26.78
N ASN A 25 -5.57 -0.64 26.82
CA ASN A 25 -4.55 -1.49 27.47
C ASN A 25 -3.56 -2.11 26.48
N LEU A 26 -3.94 -2.29 25.21
CA LEU A 26 -3.09 -2.94 24.21
C LEU A 26 -2.46 -1.98 23.23
N GLY A 27 -2.90 -0.72 23.22
CA GLY A 27 -2.33 0.33 22.38
C GLY A 27 -2.71 0.22 20.89
N LEU A 28 -1.96 0.97 20.07
CA LEU A 28 -2.28 1.16 18.64
C LEU A 28 -1.56 0.18 17.72
N THR A 29 -0.58 -0.56 18.22
CA THR A 29 0.25 -1.46 17.42
C THR A 29 -0.20 -2.90 17.53
N VAL A 30 0.11 -3.69 16.53
CA VAL A 30 -0.11 -5.13 16.49
C VAL A 30 1.15 -5.82 15.95
N PRO A 31 1.50 -7.04 16.42
CA PRO A 31 2.61 -7.80 15.85
C PRO A 31 2.38 -8.09 14.35
N VAL A 32 3.45 -8.04 13.53
CA VAL A 32 3.43 -8.36 12.09
C VAL A 32 2.77 -9.72 11.82
N LEU A 33 2.98 -10.72 12.72
CA LEU A 33 2.33 -12.01 12.62
C LEU A 33 0.80 -11.91 12.50
N ALA A 34 0.14 -11.06 13.29
CA ALA A 34 -1.32 -10.94 13.26
C ALA A 34 -1.81 -10.28 11.97
N TYR A 35 -1.07 -9.30 11.46
CA TYR A 35 -1.33 -8.67 10.18
C TYR A 35 -1.20 -9.68 9.03
N ARG A 36 -0.08 -10.40 8.95
CA ARG A 36 0.18 -11.37 7.89
C ARG A 36 -0.77 -12.56 7.93
N LEU A 37 -1.14 -13.02 9.12
CA LEU A 37 -2.13 -14.08 9.25
C LEU A 37 -3.46 -13.68 8.59
N LEU A 38 -3.93 -12.46 8.83
CA LEU A 38 -5.13 -11.93 8.19
C LEU A 38 -4.96 -11.78 6.67
N GLN A 39 -3.88 -11.14 6.25
CA GLN A 39 -3.59 -10.84 4.84
C GLN A 39 -3.50 -12.13 4.01
N TYR A 40 -2.67 -13.08 4.43
CA TYR A 40 -2.41 -14.29 3.65
C TYR A 40 -3.57 -15.28 3.66
N THR A 41 -4.31 -15.39 4.76
CA THR A 41 -5.51 -16.26 4.77
C THR A 41 -6.62 -15.71 3.89
N ILE A 42 -6.84 -14.38 3.88
CA ILE A 42 -7.79 -13.75 2.95
C ILE A 42 -7.34 -13.93 1.50
N ARG A 43 -6.04 -13.72 1.21
CA ARG A 43 -5.47 -13.91 -0.13
C ARG A 43 -5.69 -15.34 -0.62
N ASP A 44 -5.37 -16.34 0.20
CA ASP A 44 -5.50 -17.76 -0.16
C ASP A 44 -6.95 -18.14 -0.49
N ILE A 45 -7.90 -17.70 0.34
CA ILE A 45 -9.33 -17.91 0.05
C ILE A 45 -9.77 -17.21 -1.24
N MET A 46 -9.33 -15.95 -1.48
CA MET A 46 -9.67 -15.26 -2.71
C MET A 46 -9.10 -15.98 -3.95
N ILE A 47 -7.87 -16.50 -3.87
CA ILE A 47 -7.29 -17.29 -4.96
C ILE A 47 -8.08 -18.57 -5.21
N THR A 48 -8.46 -19.27 -4.14
CA THR A 48 -9.23 -20.51 -4.23
C THR A 48 -10.61 -20.29 -4.85
N GLU A 49 -11.30 -19.22 -4.46
CA GLU A 49 -12.69 -18.96 -4.89
C GLU A 49 -12.78 -18.24 -6.25
N LEU A 50 -11.80 -17.38 -6.58
CA LEU A 50 -11.89 -16.46 -7.71
C LEU A 50 -10.80 -16.66 -8.77
N GLY A 51 -9.78 -17.46 -8.46
CA GLY A 51 -8.56 -17.57 -9.27
C GLY A 51 -7.56 -16.44 -9.00
N VAL A 52 -6.29 -16.69 -9.36
CA VAL A 52 -5.14 -15.81 -9.06
C VAL A 52 -5.32 -14.41 -9.65
N ASP A 53 -5.70 -14.31 -10.92
CA ASP A 53 -5.80 -13.02 -11.61
C ASP A 53 -6.86 -12.11 -10.96
N LYS A 54 -8.01 -12.69 -10.61
CA LYS A 54 -9.09 -11.92 -9.99
C LYS A 54 -8.78 -11.55 -8.55
N ALA A 55 -8.13 -12.43 -7.80
CA ALA A 55 -7.65 -12.14 -6.45
C ALA A 55 -6.64 -10.97 -6.48
N ASN A 56 -5.66 -11.03 -7.37
CA ASN A 56 -4.66 -9.97 -7.53
C ASN A 56 -5.31 -8.63 -7.92
N GLU A 57 -6.26 -8.63 -8.86
CA GLU A 57 -7.01 -7.42 -9.23
C GLU A 57 -7.72 -6.78 -8.02
N ILE A 58 -8.35 -7.59 -7.17
CA ILE A 58 -9.05 -7.13 -5.96
C ILE A 58 -8.05 -6.55 -4.96
N ILE A 59 -6.93 -7.24 -4.73
CA ILE A 59 -5.88 -6.81 -3.80
C ILE A 59 -5.27 -5.48 -4.24
N ILE A 60 -4.94 -5.32 -5.54
CA ILE A 60 -4.45 -4.05 -6.10
C ILE A 60 -5.48 -2.92 -5.89
N LYS A 61 -6.76 -3.20 -6.13
CA LYS A 61 -7.82 -2.20 -5.90
C LYS A 61 -7.95 -1.82 -4.43
N ALA A 62 -7.84 -2.78 -3.52
CA ALA A 62 -7.85 -2.53 -2.08
C ALA A 62 -6.65 -1.68 -1.65
N GLY A 63 -5.45 -2.01 -2.13
CA GLY A 63 -4.24 -1.23 -1.92
C GLY A 63 -4.39 0.20 -2.44
N ARG A 64 -4.94 0.39 -3.66
CA ARG A 64 -5.17 1.71 -4.25
C ARG A 64 -6.12 2.57 -3.40
N LEU A 65 -7.19 1.98 -2.90
CA LEU A 65 -8.11 2.66 -1.99
C LEU A 65 -7.41 3.04 -0.68
N ALA A 66 -6.64 2.14 -0.11
CA ALA A 66 -5.88 2.39 1.11
C ALA A 66 -4.83 3.49 0.91
N GLY A 67 -4.08 3.45 -0.19
CA GLY A 67 -3.08 4.47 -0.54
C GLY A 67 -3.69 5.86 -0.71
N ALA A 68 -4.86 5.94 -1.36
CA ALA A 68 -5.59 7.19 -1.49
C ALA A 68 -6.03 7.75 -0.13
N GLN A 69 -6.61 6.92 0.72
CA GLN A 69 -7.03 7.31 2.08
C GLN A 69 -5.83 7.65 2.97
N PHE A 70 -4.74 6.91 2.87
CA PHE A 70 -3.50 7.19 3.58
C PHE A 70 -2.91 8.55 3.18
N CYS A 71 -2.83 8.84 1.88
CA CYS A 71 -2.34 10.12 1.39
C CYS A 71 -3.21 11.29 1.90
N GLN A 72 -4.53 11.16 1.82
CA GLN A 72 -5.47 12.20 2.25
C GLN A 72 -5.40 12.53 3.74
N ASN A 73 -5.11 11.54 4.58
CA ASN A 73 -5.23 11.67 6.04
C ASN A 73 -3.88 11.75 6.77
N MET A 74 -2.79 11.30 6.14
CA MET A 74 -1.48 11.18 6.77
C MET A 74 -0.40 12.06 6.14
N LEU A 75 -0.64 12.60 4.93
CA LEU A 75 0.36 13.34 4.17
C LEU A 75 -0.16 14.74 3.78
N ASP A 76 0.76 15.70 3.73
CA ASP A 76 0.46 17.05 3.25
C ASP A 76 0.66 17.11 1.72
N GLN A 77 -0.45 17.21 1.00
CA GLN A 77 -0.48 17.26 -0.46
C GLN A 77 -0.07 18.65 -1.01
N GLY A 78 0.12 19.65 -0.16
CA GLY A 78 0.59 20.98 -0.55
C GLY A 78 2.11 21.12 -0.66
N LEU A 79 2.86 20.10 -0.21
CA LEU A 79 4.33 20.08 -0.29
C LEU A 79 4.82 19.91 -1.73
N ASP A 80 6.04 20.39 -2.02
CA ASP A 80 6.69 20.01 -3.26
C ASP A 80 7.04 18.50 -3.28
N PHE A 81 7.41 17.98 -4.45
CA PHE A 81 7.63 16.53 -4.61
C PHE A 81 8.72 15.98 -3.67
N ASN A 82 9.81 16.69 -3.45
CA ASN A 82 10.91 16.21 -2.62
C ASN A 82 10.52 16.22 -1.13
N GLU A 83 9.84 17.26 -0.70
CA GLU A 83 9.30 17.38 0.66
C GLU A 83 8.22 16.32 0.90
N PHE A 84 7.31 16.12 -0.06
CA PHE A 84 6.28 15.08 0.00
C PHE A 84 6.88 13.68 0.12
N VAL A 85 7.88 13.36 -0.70
CA VAL A 85 8.58 12.07 -0.61
C VAL A 85 9.28 11.91 0.74
N SER A 86 9.92 12.95 1.24
CA SER A 86 10.59 12.91 2.55
C SER A 86 9.59 12.67 3.68
N GLN A 87 8.43 13.29 3.62
CA GLN A 87 7.34 13.05 4.57
C GLN A 87 6.80 11.63 4.45
N LEU A 88 6.55 11.14 3.22
CA LEU A 88 6.09 9.77 2.97
C LEU A 88 7.06 8.73 3.56
N GLN A 89 8.37 8.87 3.29
CA GLN A 89 9.40 8.00 3.83
C GLN A 89 9.39 7.96 5.37
N LYS A 90 9.25 9.14 5.99
CA LYS A 90 9.17 9.26 7.45
C LYS A 90 7.92 8.56 8.00
N VAL A 91 6.74 8.83 7.43
CA VAL A 91 5.46 8.30 7.92
C VAL A 91 5.40 6.78 7.74
N LEU A 92 5.86 6.23 6.60
CA LEU A 92 5.92 4.79 6.40
C LEU A 92 6.80 4.08 7.45
N ARG A 93 7.95 4.67 7.76
CA ARG A 93 8.86 4.14 8.79
C ARG A 93 8.25 4.23 10.20
N GLU A 94 7.63 5.36 10.55
CA GLU A 94 6.99 5.56 11.86
C GLU A 94 5.81 4.59 12.08
N HIS A 95 5.13 4.20 11.01
CA HIS A 95 4.04 3.23 11.04
C HIS A 95 4.51 1.78 10.81
N THR A 96 5.83 1.56 10.75
CA THR A 96 6.42 0.23 10.55
C THR A 96 5.92 -0.51 9.32
N ILE A 97 5.61 0.24 8.24
CA ILE A 97 5.16 -0.32 6.96
C ILE A 97 6.36 -0.76 6.11
N GLY A 98 7.42 0.06 6.07
CA GLY A 98 8.63 -0.26 5.35
C GLY A 98 9.57 0.94 5.23
N ILE A 99 10.75 0.73 4.65
CA ILE A 99 11.78 1.74 4.41
C ILE A 99 11.82 2.05 2.93
N LEU A 100 11.04 3.05 2.53
CA LEU A 100 10.95 3.51 1.14
C LEU A 100 12.20 4.26 0.71
N ARG A 101 12.70 3.97 -0.50
CA ARG A 101 13.71 4.77 -1.21
C ARG A 101 13.31 4.99 -2.66
N ILE A 102 13.71 6.12 -3.21
CA ILE A 102 13.63 6.36 -4.65
C ILE A 102 15.01 6.06 -5.25
N GLU A 103 15.10 5.04 -6.10
CA GLU A 103 16.33 4.73 -6.83
C GLU A 103 16.48 5.58 -8.08
N LYS A 104 15.36 5.82 -8.79
CA LYS A 104 15.32 6.62 -10.01
C LYS A 104 14.06 7.47 -10.03
N ALA A 105 14.19 8.70 -10.52
CA ALA A 105 13.07 9.61 -10.73
C ALA A 105 13.24 10.38 -12.04
N ASP A 106 12.27 10.26 -12.91
CA ASP A 106 12.08 11.11 -14.08
C ASP A 106 10.80 11.91 -13.86
N LEU A 107 10.95 13.13 -13.38
CA LEU A 107 9.83 14.01 -13.04
C LEU A 107 9.11 14.54 -14.28
N ASP A 108 9.81 14.66 -15.41
CA ASP A 108 9.21 15.15 -16.65
C ASP A 108 8.20 14.15 -17.23
N ASN A 109 8.55 12.86 -17.15
CA ASN A 109 7.71 11.77 -17.62
C ASN A 109 6.90 11.09 -16.50
N MET A 110 7.12 11.47 -15.24
CA MET A 110 6.51 10.88 -14.05
C MET A 110 6.72 9.36 -14.01
N ILE A 111 8.00 8.95 -14.13
CA ILE A 111 8.45 7.57 -14.05
C ILE A 111 9.40 7.43 -12.87
N PHE A 112 9.17 6.44 -12.02
CA PHE A 112 9.97 6.21 -10.82
C PHE A 112 10.37 4.74 -10.70
N THR A 113 11.55 4.49 -10.11
CA THR A 113 11.89 3.18 -9.56
C THR A 113 12.01 3.36 -8.05
N LEU A 114 11.19 2.63 -7.32
CA LEU A 114 11.11 2.68 -5.86
C LEU A 114 11.59 1.36 -5.27
N THR A 115 12.22 1.40 -4.09
CA THR A 115 12.48 0.21 -3.28
C THR A 115 11.87 0.36 -1.90
N VAL A 116 11.41 -0.77 -1.35
CA VAL A 116 10.94 -0.88 0.03
C VAL A 116 11.73 -1.99 0.73
N GLU A 117 12.56 -1.58 1.69
CA GLU A 117 13.27 -2.49 2.60
C GLU A 117 12.39 -2.77 3.83
N GLU A 118 12.56 -3.92 4.45
CA GLU A 118 11.79 -4.35 5.63
C GLU A 118 10.27 -4.24 5.42
N ASP A 119 9.85 -4.55 4.20
CA ASP A 119 8.47 -4.50 3.77
C ASP A 119 7.55 -5.34 4.67
N LEU A 120 6.43 -4.73 5.10
CA LEU A 120 5.47 -5.36 6.01
C LEU A 120 4.86 -6.62 5.42
N ASP A 121 4.58 -6.60 4.11
CA ASP A 121 3.86 -7.66 3.43
C ASP A 121 4.72 -8.91 3.25
N CYS A 122 5.99 -8.78 2.85
CA CYS A 122 6.74 -9.92 2.37
C CYS A 122 8.12 -10.16 3.00
N SER A 123 8.76 -9.18 3.67
CA SER A 123 10.12 -9.37 4.19
C SER A 123 10.22 -10.55 5.17
N GLY A 124 11.08 -11.51 4.86
CA GLY A 124 11.25 -12.74 5.65
C GLY A 124 10.32 -13.90 5.25
N LEU A 125 9.53 -13.77 4.18
CA LEU A 125 8.78 -14.90 3.64
C LEU A 125 9.71 -15.99 3.09
N PRO A 126 9.24 -17.24 3.04
CA PRO A 126 9.92 -18.30 2.31
C PRO A 126 10.09 -17.93 0.83
N PHE A 127 11.15 -18.44 0.21
CA PHE A 127 11.33 -18.33 -1.24
C PHE A 127 10.26 -19.15 -1.96
N THR A 128 9.48 -18.52 -2.83
CA THR A 128 8.41 -19.15 -3.60
C THR A 128 8.51 -18.91 -5.10
N ASP A 129 9.50 -18.10 -5.53
CA ASP A 129 9.66 -17.64 -6.92
C ASP A 129 8.45 -16.83 -7.44
N GLU A 130 7.72 -16.17 -6.54
CA GLU A 130 6.56 -15.35 -6.86
C GLU A 130 6.72 -13.93 -6.31
N VAL A 131 6.18 -12.95 -7.03
CA VAL A 131 5.96 -11.61 -6.50
C VAL A 131 4.61 -11.57 -5.78
N VAL A 132 4.57 -11.04 -4.56
CA VAL A 132 3.40 -11.13 -3.69
C VAL A 132 2.85 -9.80 -3.19
N CYS A 133 3.52 -8.68 -3.50
CA CYS A 133 3.17 -7.35 -2.99
C CYS A 133 2.15 -6.60 -3.88
N GLN A 134 1.12 -7.29 -4.35
CA GLN A 134 0.06 -6.66 -5.17
C GLN A 134 -0.68 -5.56 -4.41
N TYR A 135 -0.76 -5.66 -3.08
CA TYR A 135 -1.34 -4.58 -2.28
C TYR A 135 -0.51 -3.31 -2.37
N ASP A 136 0.83 -3.43 -2.31
CA ASP A 136 1.74 -2.29 -2.42
C ASP A 136 1.74 -1.67 -3.82
N GLU A 137 1.57 -2.47 -4.89
CA GLU A 137 1.34 -1.94 -6.24
C GLU A 137 0.16 -0.96 -6.24
N GLY A 138 -0.95 -1.37 -5.62
CA GLY A 138 -2.12 -0.53 -5.45
C GLY A 138 -1.85 0.68 -4.54
N PHE A 139 -1.24 0.46 -3.39
CA PHE A 139 -0.99 1.47 -2.37
C PHE A 139 -0.11 2.61 -2.89
N ILE A 140 1.00 2.28 -3.55
CA ILE A 140 1.89 3.25 -4.21
C ILE A 140 1.13 4.06 -5.26
N ALA A 141 0.38 3.37 -6.13
CA ALA A 141 -0.41 4.05 -7.16
C ALA A 141 -1.45 4.99 -6.55
N GLY A 142 -2.19 4.56 -5.51
CA GLY A 142 -3.20 5.36 -4.83
C GLY A 142 -2.64 6.62 -4.16
N ILE A 143 -1.46 6.54 -3.54
CA ILE A 143 -0.75 7.70 -2.98
C ILE A 143 -0.42 8.71 -4.07
N LEU A 144 0.24 8.27 -5.15
CA LEU A 144 0.68 9.16 -6.23
C LEU A 144 -0.50 9.77 -7.00
N GLU A 145 -1.57 9.00 -7.21
CA GLU A 145 -2.81 9.51 -7.83
C GLU A 145 -3.45 10.61 -6.99
N THR A 146 -3.49 10.42 -5.68
CA THR A 146 -4.07 11.41 -4.77
C THR A 146 -3.23 12.68 -4.70
N TYR A 147 -1.90 12.54 -4.63
CA TYR A 147 -0.98 13.67 -4.59
C TYR A 147 -0.96 14.47 -5.90
N THR A 148 -0.95 13.78 -7.07
CA THR A 148 -0.75 14.45 -8.36
C THR A 148 -2.03 14.76 -9.12
N GLY A 149 -3.15 14.12 -8.78
CA GLY A 149 -4.39 14.15 -9.56
C GLY A 149 -4.31 13.41 -10.91
N ARG A 150 -3.31 12.56 -11.13
CA ARG A 150 -3.06 11.82 -12.37
C ARG A 150 -3.08 10.32 -12.09
N SER A 151 -3.44 9.49 -13.08
CA SER A 151 -3.48 8.04 -12.91
C SER A 151 -2.08 7.44 -12.99
N PHE A 152 -1.79 6.45 -12.13
CA PHE A 152 -0.53 5.73 -12.06
C PHE A 152 -0.72 4.22 -12.07
N GLN A 153 0.32 3.54 -12.52
CA GLN A 153 0.51 2.12 -12.33
C GLN A 153 1.84 1.90 -11.60
N ALA A 154 1.83 1.10 -10.57
CA ALA A 154 3.03 0.53 -9.98
C ALA A 154 3.04 -0.97 -10.27
N LYS A 155 4.24 -1.51 -10.58
CA LYS A 155 4.44 -2.93 -10.83
C LYS A 155 5.65 -3.41 -10.07
N GLU A 156 5.48 -4.40 -9.21
CA GLU A 156 6.58 -5.06 -8.53
C GLU A 156 7.43 -5.82 -9.56
N ILE A 157 8.75 -5.60 -9.53
CA ILE A 157 9.72 -6.22 -10.43
C ILE A 157 10.74 -7.07 -9.69
N ASP A 158 10.98 -6.80 -8.40
CA ASP A 158 11.77 -7.64 -7.50
C ASP A 158 11.01 -7.78 -6.18
N CYS A 159 11.04 -8.96 -5.55
CA CYS A 159 10.35 -9.26 -4.31
C CYS A 159 11.20 -10.13 -3.37
N TRP A 160 11.02 -9.99 -2.07
CA TRP A 160 11.65 -10.88 -1.11
C TRP A 160 11.28 -12.36 -1.38
N ALA A 161 10.02 -12.64 -1.69
CA ALA A 161 9.55 -13.99 -1.96
C ALA A 161 10.10 -14.57 -3.27
N SER A 162 10.58 -13.74 -4.20
CA SER A 162 11.32 -14.19 -5.40
C SER A 162 12.84 -14.29 -5.21
N GLY A 163 13.35 -14.00 -4.00
CA GLY A 163 14.76 -14.17 -3.65
C GLY A 163 15.55 -12.87 -3.57
N ASP A 164 14.92 -11.71 -3.80
CA ASP A 164 15.54 -10.41 -3.62
C ASP A 164 15.50 -9.99 -2.14
N ARG A 165 16.34 -9.02 -1.77
CA ARG A 165 16.36 -8.52 -0.39
C ARG A 165 15.50 -7.30 -0.14
N VAL A 166 14.95 -6.73 -1.20
CA VAL A 166 14.08 -5.56 -1.19
C VAL A 166 12.97 -5.75 -2.21
N CYS A 167 11.81 -5.18 -1.95
CA CYS A 167 10.78 -5.06 -2.98
C CYS A 167 11.12 -3.86 -3.86
N ARG A 168 11.09 -4.04 -5.18
CA ARG A 168 11.32 -2.97 -6.14
C ARG A 168 10.12 -2.81 -7.04
N PHE A 169 9.73 -1.57 -7.26
CA PHE A 169 8.55 -1.21 -8.04
C PHE A 169 8.93 -0.27 -9.18
N ASP A 170 8.51 -0.62 -10.40
CA ASP A 170 8.48 0.28 -11.55
C ASP A 170 7.14 1.03 -11.52
N VAL A 171 7.19 2.36 -11.46
CA VAL A 171 6.02 3.21 -11.28
C VAL A 171 5.92 4.19 -12.43
N ARG A 172 4.78 4.25 -13.10
CA ARG A 172 4.58 5.07 -14.28
C ARG A 172 3.23 5.77 -14.26
N MET A 173 3.24 7.04 -14.63
CA MET A 173 2.01 7.76 -14.94
C MET A 173 1.37 7.16 -16.19
N LEU A 174 0.08 6.87 -16.09
CA LEU A 174 -0.72 6.42 -17.24
C LEU A 174 -1.08 7.62 -18.10
N LYS A 175 -0.76 7.53 -19.41
CA LYS A 175 -1.28 8.50 -20.37
C LYS A 175 -2.78 8.26 -20.49
N ASN A 176 -3.60 9.29 -20.25
CA ASN A 176 -5.03 9.20 -20.49
C ASN A 176 -5.22 8.72 -21.94
N ALA A 177 -5.86 7.56 -22.11
CA ALA A 177 -6.39 7.18 -23.40
C ALA A 177 -7.42 8.26 -23.79
N LYS A 178 -7.15 8.96 -24.90
CA LYS A 178 -8.09 9.93 -25.48
C LYS A 178 -9.33 9.22 -25.96
#